data_b9f62c0d08adde6a9f53f851113673da
#
_entry.id   b9f62c0d08adde6a9f53f851113673da
#
_cell.length_a   1.000
_cell.length_b   1.000
_cell.length_c   1.000
_cell.angle_alpha   90.00
_cell.angle_beta   90.00
_cell.angle_gamma   90.00
#
_symmetry.space_group_name_H-M   'P 1'
#
loop_
_entity.id
_entity.type
_entity.pdbx_description
1 polymer ?
#
loop_
_entity_poly.entity_id
_entity_poly.type
_entity_poly.pdbx_seq_one_letter_code
_entity_poly.pdbx_strand_id
1 'polypeptide(L)'
;RDENPAPSKKDKDKYTKENFLKDVYITEAKYDRLVSVLKKKKNIILQGAPGVGKTFAAKRLAYSIMGEVDEDRIEFIQFHQNYSYEDFVMGYRPAGDGFELKYGIFYRFCQKAANHPDKDYFFIIDEINRGNMSKIFGELLMLIEADYRDKRATLAYNGLSFSVPKRLHIIGMMNTADRSLAMLDYALRRRFAFFDIKPGFGTPGFREYRMALD
;
A
#
# COMPACT_ATOMS: atom_id res chain seq x y z
N ARG A 1 -19.69 28.60 -28.59
CA ARG A 1 -19.85 27.59 -27.53
C ARG A 1 -19.10 26.37 -28.00
N ASP A 2 -17.84 26.26 -27.60
CA ASP A 2 -16.99 25.10 -27.88
C ASP A 2 -17.13 24.15 -26.68
N GLU A 3 -17.93 23.13 -26.84
CA GLU A 3 -17.99 22.01 -25.90
C GLU A 3 -16.70 21.19 -26.08
N ASN A 4 -15.80 21.31 -25.12
CA ASN A 4 -14.62 20.46 -25.02
C ASN A 4 -15.10 19.05 -24.64
N PRO A 5 -14.87 18.01 -25.47
CA PRO A 5 -15.33 16.66 -25.13
C PRO A 5 -14.56 16.16 -23.90
N ALA A 6 -15.29 15.59 -22.95
CA ALA A 6 -14.74 14.95 -21.77
C ALA A 6 -13.67 13.91 -22.18
N PRO A 7 -12.55 13.79 -21.46
CA PRO A 7 -11.49 12.84 -21.82
C PRO A 7 -12.06 11.42 -21.85
N SER A 8 -11.92 10.76 -23.00
CA SER A 8 -12.29 9.37 -23.21
C SER A 8 -11.62 8.50 -22.15
N LYS A 9 -12.39 7.62 -21.48
CA LYS A 9 -11.85 6.55 -20.63
C LYS A 9 -10.88 5.75 -21.49
N LYS A 10 -9.57 5.91 -21.28
CA LYS A 10 -8.57 5.00 -21.86
C LYS A 10 -8.90 3.62 -21.33
N ASP A 11 -9.09 2.64 -22.23
CA ASP A 11 -9.14 1.24 -21.84
C ASP A 11 -7.88 0.91 -21.06
N LYS A 12 -8.06 0.46 -19.81
CA LYS A 12 -6.94 0.12 -18.94
C LYS A 12 -6.40 -1.24 -19.37
N ASP A 13 -5.09 -1.38 -19.46
CA ASP A 13 -4.44 -2.62 -19.82
C ASP A 13 -4.79 -3.71 -18.81
N LYS A 14 -5.27 -4.84 -19.30
CA LYS A 14 -5.57 -6.00 -18.47
C LYS A 14 -4.28 -6.56 -17.87
N TYR A 15 -4.30 -6.83 -16.56
CA TYR A 15 -3.16 -7.41 -15.85
C TYR A 15 -3.61 -8.55 -14.95
N THR A 16 -3.15 -9.76 -15.25
CA THR A 16 -3.61 -10.99 -14.62
C THR A 16 -2.53 -11.62 -13.71
N LYS A 17 -2.86 -12.72 -13.05
CA LYS A 17 -1.92 -13.55 -12.31
C LYS A 17 -0.76 -14.02 -13.22
N GLU A 18 -1.06 -14.41 -14.45
CA GLU A 18 -0.08 -14.88 -15.43
C GLU A 18 0.92 -13.77 -15.77
N ASN A 19 0.45 -12.52 -15.96
CA ASN A 19 1.31 -11.37 -16.15
C ASN A 19 2.22 -11.15 -14.93
N PHE A 20 1.64 -11.23 -13.73
CA PHE A 20 2.42 -11.10 -12.50
C PHE A 20 3.54 -12.15 -12.38
N LEU A 21 3.24 -13.43 -12.66
CA LEU A 21 4.22 -14.52 -12.58
C LEU A 21 5.34 -14.44 -13.63
N LYS A 22 5.05 -13.78 -14.77
CA LYS A 22 6.08 -13.46 -15.77
C LYS A 22 6.99 -12.31 -15.33
N ASP A 23 6.41 -11.28 -14.71
CA ASP A 23 7.13 -10.08 -14.30
C ASP A 23 7.89 -10.27 -12.99
N VAL A 24 7.30 -11.02 -12.04
CA VAL A 24 7.81 -11.20 -10.68
C VAL A 24 8.19 -12.66 -10.47
N TYR A 25 9.48 -12.94 -10.35
CA TYR A 25 10.03 -14.30 -10.28
C TYR A 25 9.78 -14.96 -8.92
N ILE A 26 8.51 -15.27 -8.63
CA ILE A 26 8.09 -16.08 -7.47
C ILE A 26 7.29 -17.28 -7.92
N THR A 27 7.13 -18.28 -7.05
CA THR A 27 6.30 -19.44 -7.36
C THR A 27 4.81 -19.09 -7.33
N GLU A 28 4.01 -19.82 -8.11
CA GLU A 28 2.56 -19.67 -8.12
C GLU A 28 1.95 -19.87 -6.72
N ALA A 29 2.38 -20.88 -5.98
CA ALA A 29 1.93 -21.13 -4.61
C ALA A 29 2.22 -19.95 -3.67
N LYS A 30 3.36 -19.27 -3.85
CA LYS A 30 3.70 -18.07 -3.08
C LYS A 30 2.81 -16.88 -3.45
N TYR A 31 2.52 -16.70 -4.74
CA TYR A 31 1.56 -15.70 -5.21
C TYR A 31 0.17 -15.93 -4.60
N ASP A 32 -0.37 -17.13 -4.71
CA ASP A 32 -1.69 -17.47 -4.19
C ASP A 32 -1.79 -17.24 -2.68
N ARG A 33 -0.73 -17.59 -1.94
CA ARG A 33 -0.63 -17.30 -0.51
C ARG A 33 -0.60 -15.81 -0.22
N LEU A 34 0.18 -15.01 -0.98
CA LEU A 34 0.25 -13.55 -0.86
C LEU A 34 -1.13 -12.91 -1.04
N VAL A 35 -1.81 -13.26 -2.13
CA VAL A 35 -3.15 -12.72 -2.46
C VAL A 35 -4.17 -13.13 -1.40
N SER A 36 -4.19 -14.40 -1.01
CA SER A 36 -5.13 -14.91 0.00
C SER A 36 -4.95 -14.20 1.34
N VAL A 37 -3.70 -14.07 1.81
CA VAL A 37 -3.40 -13.40 3.07
C VAL A 37 -3.70 -11.90 3.00
N LEU A 38 -3.34 -11.22 1.90
CA LEU A 38 -3.64 -9.80 1.71
C LEU A 38 -5.15 -9.53 1.70
N LYS A 39 -5.93 -10.33 0.99
CA LYS A 39 -7.40 -10.22 0.98
C LYS A 39 -8.02 -10.45 2.35
N LYS A 40 -7.50 -11.39 3.13
CA LYS A 40 -8.00 -11.72 4.47
C LYS A 40 -7.53 -10.70 5.51
N LYS A 41 -6.23 -10.45 5.60
CA LYS A 41 -5.62 -9.61 6.66
C LYS A 41 -5.61 -8.12 6.32
N LYS A 42 -5.81 -7.76 5.06
CA LYS A 42 -5.80 -6.40 4.49
C LYS A 42 -4.44 -5.72 4.50
N ASN A 43 -3.49 -6.18 5.28
CA ASN A 43 -2.18 -5.55 5.45
C ASN A 43 -1.07 -6.61 5.36
N ILE A 44 -0.06 -6.36 4.52
CA ILE A 44 1.15 -7.18 4.43
C ILE A 44 2.41 -6.33 4.44
N ILE A 45 3.53 -6.93 4.81
CA ILE A 45 4.86 -6.35 4.66
C ILE A 45 5.69 -7.26 3.76
N LEU A 46 6.21 -6.69 2.68
CA LEU A 46 7.21 -7.31 1.82
C LEU A 46 8.60 -6.92 2.36
N GLN A 47 9.34 -7.91 2.85
CA GLN A 47 10.66 -7.69 3.41
C GLN A 47 11.74 -8.39 2.57
N GLY A 48 12.95 -7.82 2.54
CA GLY A 48 14.06 -8.38 1.80
C GLY A 48 15.22 -7.41 1.65
N ALA A 49 16.32 -7.87 1.08
CA ALA A 49 17.49 -7.04 0.82
C ALA A 49 17.15 -5.81 -0.07
N PRO A 50 17.93 -4.73 -0.01
CA PRO A 50 17.82 -3.64 -0.98
C PRO A 50 17.98 -4.16 -2.41
N GLY A 51 17.23 -3.59 -3.37
CA GLY A 51 17.34 -3.92 -4.78
C GLY A 51 16.70 -5.23 -5.25
N VAL A 52 16.04 -6.01 -4.37
CA VAL A 52 15.37 -7.27 -4.77
C VAL A 52 14.02 -7.08 -5.49
N GLY A 53 13.64 -5.84 -5.83
CA GLY A 53 12.43 -5.57 -6.59
C GLY A 53 11.14 -5.51 -5.75
N LYS A 54 11.20 -5.20 -4.45
CA LYS A 54 10.00 -5.12 -3.57
C LYS A 54 8.95 -4.14 -4.10
N THR A 55 9.35 -2.93 -4.49
CA THR A 55 8.45 -1.91 -5.02
C THR A 55 7.78 -2.36 -6.32
N PHE A 56 8.56 -2.98 -7.19
CA PHE A 56 8.05 -3.55 -8.43
C PHE A 56 7.02 -4.65 -8.14
N ALA A 57 7.34 -5.59 -7.25
CA ALA A 57 6.45 -6.67 -6.85
C ALA A 57 5.16 -6.16 -6.18
N ALA A 58 5.25 -5.13 -5.32
CA ALA A 58 4.10 -4.53 -4.65
C ALA A 58 3.08 -3.94 -5.65
N LYS A 59 3.55 -3.16 -6.62
CA LYS A 59 2.68 -2.57 -7.67
C LYS A 59 2.07 -3.65 -8.57
N ARG A 60 2.87 -4.63 -9.02
CA ARG A 60 2.38 -5.74 -9.85
C ARG A 60 1.35 -6.60 -9.11
N LEU A 61 1.54 -6.82 -7.81
CA LEU A 61 0.56 -7.52 -6.98
C LEU A 61 -0.77 -6.76 -6.95
N ALA A 62 -0.73 -5.45 -6.78
CA ALA A 62 -1.92 -4.60 -6.82
C ALA A 62 -2.64 -4.73 -8.17
N TYR A 63 -1.95 -4.58 -9.30
CA TYR A 63 -2.55 -4.72 -10.64
C TYR A 63 -3.18 -6.10 -10.83
N SER A 64 -2.50 -7.17 -10.42
CA SER A 64 -3.02 -8.54 -10.60
C SER A 64 -4.30 -8.81 -9.79
N ILE A 65 -4.45 -8.15 -8.63
CA ILE A 65 -5.67 -8.23 -7.82
C ILE A 65 -6.79 -7.37 -8.41
N MET A 66 -6.45 -6.20 -8.96
CA MET A 66 -7.39 -5.32 -9.65
C MET A 66 -7.85 -5.88 -11.00
N GLY A 67 -7.05 -6.77 -11.63
CA GLY A 67 -7.27 -7.31 -12.96
C GLY A 67 -6.87 -6.35 -14.10
N GLU A 68 -6.34 -5.18 -13.77
CA GLU A 68 -5.98 -4.11 -14.70
C GLU A 68 -4.85 -3.23 -14.15
N VAL A 69 -4.14 -2.51 -15.02
CA VAL A 69 -3.18 -1.49 -14.63
C VAL A 69 -3.95 -0.20 -14.35
N ASP A 70 -4.10 0.14 -13.07
CA ASP A 70 -4.82 1.34 -12.63
C ASP A 70 -4.05 2.08 -11.54
N GLU A 71 -3.22 3.05 -11.93
CA GLU A 71 -2.44 3.87 -10.99
C GLU A 71 -3.32 4.78 -10.13
N ASP A 72 -4.53 5.12 -10.56
CA ASP A 72 -5.47 5.95 -9.79
C ASP A 72 -5.95 5.26 -8.51
N ARG A 73 -5.86 3.94 -8.44
CA ARG A 73 -6.21 3.12 -7.27
C ARG A 73 -5.00 2.70 -6.44
N ILE A 74 -3.84 3.25 -6.74
CA ILE A 74 -2.61 3.04 -5.97
C ILE A 74 -2.14 4.38 -5.44
N GLU A 75 -1.83 4.43 -4.14
CA GLU A 75 -1.08 5.51 -3.52
C GLU A 75 0.25 4.98 -3.05
N PHE A 76 1.33 5.67 -3.37
CA PHE A 76 2.68 5.27 -3.01
C PHE A 76 3.36 6.37 -2.20
N ILE A 77 3.84 6.03 -1.00
CA ILE A 77 4.60 6.92 -0.15
C ILE A 77 5.84 6.23 0.40
N GLN A 78 6.78 7.03 0.88
CA GLN A 78 7.96 6.55 1.62
C GLN A 78 7.97 7.15 3.02
N PHE A 79 8.14 6.31 4.04
CA PHE A 79 8.31 6.79 5.40
C PHE A 79 9.76 7.21 5.66
N HIS A 80 9.92 8.22 6.51
CA HIS A 80 11.17 8.69 7.08
C HIS A 80 10.97 9.03 8.56
N GLN A 81 12.05 9.26 9.28
CA GLN A 81 12.00 9.44 10.75
C GLN A 81 11.09 10.58 11.23
N ASN A 82 10.96 11.64 10.41
CA ASN A 82 10.14 12.81 10.73
C ASN A 82 8.73 12.75 10.14
N TYR A 83 8.30 11.60 9.58
CA TYR A 83 6.95 11.46 9.07
C TYR A 83 5.94 11.50 10.21
N SER A 84 4.91 12.33 10.09
CA SER A 84 4.01 12.66 11.18
C SER A 84 2.55 12.29 10.90
N TYR A 85 1.73 12.30 11.96
CA TYR A 85 0.28 12.18 11.87
C TYR A 85 -0.33 13.29 11.00
N GLU A 86 0.22 14.50 11.11
CA GLU A 86 -0.23 15.68 10.36
C GLU A 86 -0.01 15.54 8.85
N ASP A 87 1.04 14.83 8.44
CA ASP A 87 1.28 14.52 7.01
C ASP A 87 0.40 13.38 6.51
N PHE A 88 0.11 12.43 7.39
CA PHE A 88 -0.56 11.19 7.05
C PHE A 88 -2.08 11.27 7.15
N VAL A 89 -2.60 11.78 8.26
CA VAL A 89 -4.04 11.85 8.55
C VAL A 89 -4.58 13.26 8.41
N MET A 90 -4.17 14.17 9.26
CA MET A 90 -4.55 15.59 9.20
C MET A 90 -3.75 16.42 10.18
N GLY A 91 -3.60 17.71 9.90
CA GLY A 91 -2.95 18.65 10.80
C GLY A 91 -3.16 20.09 10.39
N TYR A 92 -2.95 20.99 11.33
CA TYR A 92 -2.98 22.42 11.09
C TYR A 92 -1.70 22.85 10.36
N ARG A 93 -1.87 23.63 9.30
CA ARG A 93 -0.79 24.23 8.52
C ARG A 93 -0.94 25.74 8.49
N PRO A 94 0.14 26.51 8.49
CA PRO A 94 0.08 27.96 8.32
C PRO A 94 -0.64 28.32 7.01
N ALA A 95 -1.59 29.26 7.08
CA ALA A 95 -2.33 29.76 5.92
C ALA A 95 -2.70 31.23 6.18
N GLY A 96 -2.20 32.16 5.38
CA GLY A 96 -2.35 33.59 5.60
C GLY A 96 -1.88 34.00 7.00
N ASP A 97 -2.71 34.73 7.75
CA ASP A 97 -2.43 35.17 9.10
C ASP A 97 -2.82 34.15 10.21
N GLY A 98 -3.15 32.90 9.84
CA GLY A 98 -3.63 31.90 10.78
C GLY A 98 -3.21 30.48 10.42
N PHE A 99 -4.04 29.52 10.83
CA PHE A 99 -3.84 28.10 10.58
C PHE A 99 -5.08 27.51 9.93
N GLU A 100 -4.86 26.61 8.95
CA GLU A 100 -5.89 25.85 8.29
C GLU A 100 -5.70 24.36 8.56
N LEU A 101 -6.79 23.62 8.82
CA LEU A 101 -6.75 22.17 8.94
C LEU A 101 -6.64 21.55 7.54
N LYS A 102 -5.55 20.83 7.27
CA LYS A 102 -5.34 20.08 6.03
C LYS A 102 -5.41 18.58 6.24
N TYR A 103 -6.07 17.91 5.33
CA TYR A 103 -6.14 16.44 5.32
C TYR A 103 -4.89 15.82 4.73
N GLY A 104 -4.33 14.84 5.43
CA GLY A 104 -3.15 14.08 5.03
C GLY A 104 -3.43 13.10 3.87
N ILE A 105 -2.37 12.47 3.39
CA ILE A 105 -2.43 11.62 2.19
C ILE A 105 -3.29 10.38 2.41
N PHE A 106 -3.18 9.72 3.57
CA PHE A 106 -3.95 8.52 3.87
C PHE A 106 -5.44 8.83 4.03
N TYR A 107 -5.79 9.94 4.70
CA TYR A 107 -7.18 10.40 4.83
C TYR A 107 -7.81 10.59 3.45
N ARG A 108 -7.16 11.37 2.57
CA ARG A 108 -7.68 11.64 1.22
C ARG A 108 -7.83 10.36 0.40
N PHE A 109 -6.87 9.45 0.50
CA PHE A 109 -6.94 8.18 -0.21
C PHE A 109 -8.06 7.28 0.30
N CYS A 110 -8.32 7.25 1.62
CA CYS A 110 -9.47 6.55 2.19
C CYS A 110 -10.80 7.14 1.68
N GLN A 111 -10.91 8.47 1.59
CA GLN A 111 -12.11 9.12 1.02
C GLN A 111 -12.30 8.74 -0.46
N LYS A 112 -11.23 8.74 -1.25
CA LYS A 112 -11.26 8.29 -2.65
C LYS A 112 -11.73 6.84 -2.77
N ALA A 113 -11.22 5.95 -1.94
CA ALA A 113 -11.61 4.54 -1.92
C ALA A 113 -13.07 4.35 -1.45
N ALA A 114 -13.52 5.13 -0.49
CA ALA A 114 -14.89 5.07 0.02
C ALA A 114 -15.95 5.45 -1.04
N ASN A 115 -15.60 6.29 -2.01
CA ASN A 115 -16.46 6.65 -3.13
C ASN A 115 -16.65 5.50 -4.16
N HIS A 116 -15.85 4.43 -4.06
CA HIS A 116 -15.91 3.27 -4.96
C HIS A 116 -15.82 1.97 -4.15
N PRO A 117 -16.85 1.63 -3.36
CA PRO A 117 -16.80 0.53 -2.38
C PRO A 117 -16.71 -0.86 -3.03
N ASP A 118 -16.97 -0.97 -4.32
CA ASP A 118 -16.85 -2.18 -5.15
C ASP A 118 -15.43 -2.45 -5.68
N LYS A 119 -14.52 -1.45 -5.59
CA LYS A 119 -13.16 -1.52 -6.15
C LYS A 119 -12.09 -1.69 -5.08
N ASP A 120 -11.05 -2.48 -5.42
CA ASP A 120 -9.88 -2.61 -4.57
C ASP A 120 -8.93 -1.43 -4.76
N TYR A 121 -8.43 -0.87 -3.65
CA TYR A 121 -7.47 0.22 -3.55
C TYR A 121 -6.24 -0.23 -2.78
N PHE A 122 -5.07 0.28 -3.15
CA PHE A 122 -3.79 -0.15 -2.56
C PHE A 122 -2.99 1.04 -2.08
N PHE A 123 -2.68 1.07 -0.79
CA PHE A 123 -1.80 2.05 -0.18
C PHE A 123 -0.45 1.39 0.07
N ILE A 124 0.58 1.83 -0.66
CA ILE A 124 1.92 1.23 -0.62
C ILE A 124 2.85 2.16 0.17
N ILE A 125 3.50 1.61 1.20
CA ILE A 125 4.41 2.36 2.07
C ILE A 125 5.81 1.77 1.96
N ASP A 126 6.73 2.52 1.35
CA ASP A 126 8.15 2.15 1.36
C ASP A 126 8.81 2.54 2.67
N GLU A 127 9.84 1.77 3.08
CA GLU A 127 10.58 1.99 4.33
C GLU A 127 9.67 2.12 5.56
N ILE A 128 8.63 1.28 5.65
CA ILE A 128 7.59 1.35 6.69
C ILE A 128 8.18 1.30 8.12
N ASN A 129 9.33 0.66 8.29
CA ASN A 129 10.05 0.56 9.56
C ASN A 129 10.79 1.83 9.99
N ARG A 130 10.95 2.82 9.09
CA ARG A 130 11.62 4.10 9.41
C ARG A 130 10.72 5.10 10.12
N GLY A 131 9.40 4.93 10.03
CA GLY A 131 8.42 5.75 10.72
C GLY A 131 7.94 5.13 12.04
N ASN A 132 7.58 5.97 12.99
CA ASN A 132 6.89 5.51 14.20
C ASN A 132 5.40 5.29 13.90
N MET A 133 5.02 4.04 13.60
CA MET A 133 3.67 3.69 13.16
C MET A 133 2.58 4.10 14.15
N SER A 134 2.83 3.94 15.45
CA SER A 134 1.85 4.32 16.49
C SER A 134 1.60 5.82 16.50
N LYS A 135 2.63 6.65 16.26
CA LYS A 135 2.48 8.09 16.14
C LYS A 135 1.85 8.51 14.81
N ILE A 136 2.26 7.90 13.69
CA ILE A 136 1.79 8.27 12.35
C ILE A 136 0.33 7.92 12.14
N PHE A 137 -0.10 6.72 12.57
CA PHE A 137 -1.48 6.27 12.42
C PHE A 137 -2.41 6.77 13.54
N GLY A 138 -1.86 7.03 14.74
CA GLY A 138 -2.65 7.43 15.90
C GLY A 138 -3.83 6.47 16.14
N GLU A 139 -5.04 7.00 16.29
CA GLU A 139 -6.28 6.25 16.47
C GLU A 139 -6.64 5.36 15.28
N LEU A 140 -6.15 5.66 14.08
CA LEU A 140 -6.40 4.85 12.88
C LEU A 140 -5.67 3.51 12.91
N LEU A 141 -4.69 3.34 13.80
CA LEU A 141 -3.93 2.09 13.89
C LEU A 141 -4.82 0.87 14.18
N MET A 142 -5.91 1.07 14.91
CA MET A 142 -6.92 0.03 15.11
C MET A 142 -7.76 -0.21 13.84
N LEU A 143 -8.12 0.87 13.13
CA LEU A 143 -9.02 0.80 11.98
C LEU A 143 -8.40 0.10 10.75
N ILE A 144 -7.08 -0.03 10.68
CA ILE A 144 -6.43 -0.78 9.60
C ILE A 144 -6.53 -2.30 9.80
N GLU A 145 -6.89 -2.81 10.97
CA GLU A 145 -7.13 -4.25 11.17
C GLU A 145 -8.37 -4.72 10.37
N ALA A 146 -8.34 -5.94 9.86
CA ALA A 146 -9.41 -6.47 8.99
C ALA A 146 -10.80 -6.41 9.63
N ASP A 147 -10.89 -6.72 10.93
CA ASP A 147 -12.14 -6.76 11.68
C ASP A 147 -12.69 -5.38 12.04
N TYR A 148 -11.88 -4.34 11.87
CA TYR A 148 -12.24 -2.94 12.15
C TYR A 148 -12.45 -2.11 10.88
N ARG A 149 -12.29 -2.71 9.70
CA ARG A 149 -12.60 -2.02 8.45
C ARG A 149 -14.08 -1.64 8.40
N ASP A 150 -14.37 -0.48 7.81
CA ASP A 150 -15.68 0.19 7.77
C ASP A 150 -16.24 0.59 9.16
N LYS A 151 -15.60 0.21 10.27
CA LYS A 151 -15.95 0.74 11.59
C LYS A 151 -15.47 2.17 11.73
N ARG A 152 -16.22 2.96 12.47
CA ARG A 152 -15.96 4.39 12.65
C ARG A 152 -15.19 4.68 13.93
N ALA A 153 -14.26 5.62 13.84
CA ALA A 153 -13.62 6.25 14.99
C ALA A 153 -13.70 7.77 14.85
N THR A 154 -13.65 8.47 15.97
CA THR A 154 -13.62 9.94 16.00
C THR A 154 -12.17 10.40 15.88
N LEU A 155 -11.91 11.29 14.91
CA LEU A 155 -10.59 11.87 14.69
C LEU A 155 -10.28 12.94 15.73
N ALA A 156 -9.05 12.91 16.25
CA ALA A 156 -8.63 13.77 17.37
C ALA A 156 -8.67 15.27 17.05
N TYR A 157 -8.31 15.68 15.82
CA TYR A 157 -8.18 17.10 15.47
C TYR A 157 -9.51 17.81 15.19
N ASN A 158 -10.49 17.14 14.64
CA ASN A 158 -11.74 17.80 14.18
C ASN A 158 -13.02 17.14 14.70
N GLY A 159 -12.92 16.06 15.46
CA GLY A 159 -14.06 15.33 15.99
C GLY A 159 -14.92 14.63 14.93
N LEU A 160 -14.49 14.60 13.66
CA LEU A 160 -15.25 13.95 12.59
C LEU A 160 -15.12 12.43 12.67
N SER A 161 -16.18 11.78 12.25
CA SER A 161 -16.24 10.32 12.12
C SER A 161 -15.47 9.88 10.88
N PHE A 162 -14.56 8.92 11.04
CA PHE A 162 -13.74 8.38 9.97
C PHE A 162 -13.72 6.84 10.00
N SER A 163 -13.61 6.22 8.84
CA SER A 163 -13.42 4.77 8.70
C SER A 163 -12.40 4.46 7.59
N VAL A 164 -11.74 3.32 7.71
CA VAL A 164 -10.88 2.79 6.65
C VAL A 164 -11.69 1.80 5.81
N PRO A 165 -11.81 2.02 4.49
CA PRO A 165 -12.65 1.18 3.63
C PRO A 165 -12.22 -0.29 3.61
N LYS A 166 -13.20 -1.20 3.54
CA LYS A 166 -12.97 -2.66 3.56
C LYS A 166 -12.11 -3.16 2.40
N ARG A 167 -12.18 -2.50 1.24
CA ARG A 167 -11.42 -2.88 0.03
C ARG A 167 -10.15 -2.05 -0.17
N LEU A 168 -9.71 -1.34 0.86
CA LEU A 168 -8.41 -0.71 0.89
C LEU A 168 -7.38 -1.67 1.50
N HIS A 169 -6.33 -1.98 0.76
CA HIS A 169 -5.23 -2.86 1.17
C HIS A 169 -3.97 -2.03 1.44
N ILE A 170 -3.20 -2.41 2.47
CA ILE A 170 -1.93 -1.75 2.78
C ILE A 170 -0.78 -2.72 2.51
N ILE A 171 0.19 -2.29 1.72
CA ILE A 171 1.40 -3.04 1.44
C ILE A 171 2.60 -2.23 1.94
N GLY A 172 3.18 -2.64 3.06
CA GLY A 172 4.43 -2.08 3.56
C GLY A 172 5.62 -2.77 2.92
N MET A 173 6.72 -2.04 2.78
CA MET A 173 8.01 -2.60 2.36
C MET A 173 9.08 -2.21 3.35
N MET A 174 10.01 -3.13 3.62
CA MET A 174 11.16 -2.85 4.46
C MET A 174 12.41 -3.60 4.01
N ASN A 175 13.56 -2.99 4.29
CA ASN A 175 14.87 -3.59 4.02
C ASN A 175 15.32 -4.42 5.22
N THR A 176 15.68 -5.69 4.98
CA THR A 176 16.18 -6.60 6.04
C THR A 176 17.63 -6.35 6.43
N ALA A 177 18.37 -5.57 5.62
CA ALA A 177 19.77 -5.22 5.90
C ALA A 177 19.93 -4.18 7.03
N ASP A 178 18.88 -3.41 7.31
CA ASP A 178 18.91 -2.39 8.36
C ASP A 178 18.82 -3.06 9.75
N ARG A 179 19.86 -2.92 10.56
CA ARG A 179 19.89 -3.44 11.94
C ARG A 179 18.84 -2.82 12.87
N SER A 180 18.19 -1.73 12.45
CA SER A 180 17.01 -1.13 13.11
C SER A 180 15.78 -2.05 13.16
N LEU A 181 15.81 -3.19 12.49
CA LEU A 181 14.78 -4.24 12.52
C LEU A 181 14.52 -4.83 13.92
N ALA A 182 15.47 -4.71 14.85
CA ALA A 182 15.28 -5.17 16.22
C ALA A 182 14.14 -4.46 16.98
N MET A 183 13.67 -3.32 16.45
CA MET A 183 12.64 -2.47 17.02
C MET A 183 11.37 -2.41 16.17
N LEU A 184 11.06 -3.45 15.40
CA LEU A 184 9.72 -3.53 14.79
C LEU A 184 8.68 -3.44 15.89
N ASP A 185 7.98 -2.31 15.89
CA ASP A 185 6.89 -2.03 16.81
C ASP A 185 5.95 -3.25 16.87
N TYR A 186 5.70 -3.73 18.07
CA TYR A 186 4.75 -4.83 18.31
C TYR A 186 3.40 -4.57 17.63
N ALA A 187 3.03 -3.28 17.49
CA ALA A 187 1.85 -2.83 16.78
C ALA A 187 1.82 -3.28 15.31
N LEU A 188 2.97 -3.30 14.60
CA LEU A 188 3.06 -3.79 13.22
C LEU A 188 2.90 -5.30 13.14
N ARG A 189 3.58 -6.05 14.01
CA ARG A 189 3.57 -7.52 13.98
C ARG A 189 2.15 -8.09 14.10
N ARG A 190 1.32 -7.45 14.89
CA ARG A 190 -0.07 -7.88 15.06
C ARG A 190 -0.94 -7.60 13.83
N ARG A 191 -0.70 -6.49 13.14
CA ARG A 191 -1.57 -5.96 12.09
C ARG A 191 -1.18 -6.36 10.69
N PHE A 192 0.07 -6.74 10.49
CA PHE A 192 0.61 -7.10 9.18
C PHE A 192 1.04 -8.57 9.14
N ALA A 193 0.92 -9.20 7.98
CA ALA A 193 1.58 -10.45 7.69
C ALA A 193 2.87 -10.19 6.91
N PHE A 194 3.93 -10.91 7.24
CA PHE A 194 5.27 -10.69 6.67
C PHE A 194 5.59 -11.71 5.59
N PHE A 195 6.15 -11.24 4.49
CA PHE A 195 6.59 -12.07 3.36
C PHE A 195 8.00 -11.70 2.91
N ASP A 196 8.88 -12.70 2.86
CA ASP A 196 10.23 -12.52 2.32
C ASP A 196 10.21 -12.46 0.80
N ILE A 197 10.77 -11.39 0.24
CA ILE A 197 11.09 -11.28 -1.18
C ILE A 197 12.58 -11.52 -1.34
N LYS A 198 12.91 -12.61 -2.02
CA LYS A 198 14.28 -13.00 -2.34
C LYS A 198 14.56 -12.76 -3.82
N PRO A 199 15.84 -12.57 -4.20
CA PRO A 199 16.20 -12.57 -5.62
C PRO A 199 15.71 -13.83 -6.31
N GLY A 200 15.04 -13.67 -7.45
CA GLY A 200 14.40 -14.79 -8.16
C GLY A 200 15.35 -15.69 -8.97
N PHE A 201 16.67 -15.64 -8.75
CA PHE A 201 17.70 -16.33 -9.57
C PHE A 201 17.49 -17.84 -9.74
N GLY A 202 16.82 -18.49 -8.81
CA GLY A 202 16.54 -19.93 -8.86
C GLY A 202 15.18 -20.30 -9.47
N THR A 203 14.36 -19.34 -9.86
CA THR A 203 13.00 -19.60 -10.40
C THR A 203 13.04 -19.98 -11.87
N PRO A 204 12.09 -20.80 -12.36
CA PRO A 204 11.98 -21.14 -13.79
C PRO A 204 11.90 -19.90 -14.68
N GLY A 205 11.08 -18.93 -14.35
CA GLY A 205 10.92 -17.70 -15.14
C GLY A 205 12.18 -16.85 -15.26
N PHE A 206 13.03 -16.79 -14.22
CA PHE A 206 14.33 -16.14 -14.34
C PHE A 206 15.29 -16.91 -15.26
N ARG A 207 15.26 -18.25 -15.21
CA ARG A 207 16.07 -19.08 -16.12
C ARG A 207 15.66 -18.88 -17.56
N GLU A 208 14.36 -18.86 -17.87
CA GLU A 208 13.84 -18.58 -19.21
C GLU A 208 14.22 -17.18 -19.70
N TYR A 209 14.10 -16.15 -18.85
CA TYR A 209 14.57 -14.79 -19.16
C TYR A 209 16.05 -14.75 -19.49
N ARG A 210 16.89 -15.43 -18.71
CA ARG A 210 18.31 -15.50 -18.96
C ARG A 210 18.66 -16.20 -20.26
N MET A 211 17.97 -17.31 -20.59
CA MET A 211 18.16 -18.03 -21.86
C MET A 211 17.72 -17.21 -23.08
N ALA A 212 16.83 -16.26 -22.93
CA ALA A 212 16.39 -15.37 -24.00
C ALA A 212 17.34 -14.18 -24.23
N LEU A 213 18.34 -13.98 -23.36
CA LEU A 213 19.35 -12.93 -23.50
C LEU A 213 20.65 -13.43 -24.14
N ASP A 214 20.86 -14.75 -24.19
CA ASP A 214 21.97 -15.44 -24.86
C ASP A 214 21.59 -15.75 -26.33
#